data_c836122de1206d8ed332d4cd3a701d39
#
_entry.id   c836122de1206d8ed332d4cd3a701d39
#
_cell.length_a   1.000
_cell.length_b   1.000
_cell.length_c   1.000
_cell.angle_alpha   90.00
_cell.angle_beta   90.00
_cell.angle_gamma   90.00
#
_symmetry.space_group_name_H-M   'P 1'
#
loop_
_entity.id
_entity.type
_entity.pdbx_description
1 polymer ?
#
loop_
_entity_poly.entity_id
_entity_poly.type
_entity_poly.pdbx_seq_one_letter_code
_entity_poly.pdbx_strand_id
1 'polypeptide(L)'
;MNNTIDPELLMIDDNRNYVSTLVDNILKRDIEQRYKIAYKAAFENLAHHLLNVSPAIVVTTDLADLFHFKSDHTAKNYVKYLKEAYMLVGIQKYSQKSKQRSVQEKVYAVDVAMMDQRENAFAGDNLGHRLETIVATHLIRKCTSEGLDVYYLNDRSGECDFVVCKGNQVIQAIQVSYDISAEKTYKREKNGLLLAARKTKCENLLLLTDHESGEIEEDGHKMKIQPVYEWSLEFGV
;
A
#
# COMPACT_ATOMS: atom_id res chain seq x y z
N MET A 1 -1.47 10.94 16.63
CA MET A 1 -1.94 11.98 15.66
C MET A 1 -3.15 11.41 14.99
N ASN A 2 -4.28 12.05 15.20
CA ASN A 2 -5.59 11.58 14.77
C ASN A 2 -5.61 11.29 13.28
N ASN A 3 -6.16 10.14 12.89
CA ASN A 3 -6.70 9.91 11.55
C ASN A 3 -7.91 10.83 11.35
N THR A 4 -7.67 12.09 11.36
CA THR A 4 -8.69 13.05 11.02
C THR A 4 -8.75 13.04 9.50
N ILE A 5 -9.85 12.52 8.97
CA ILE A 5 -10.43 13.06 7.75
C ILE A 5 -10.20 14.55 7.85
N ASP A 6 -9.55 15.13 6.86
CA ASP A 6 -9.31 16.57 6.80
C ASP A 6 -10.61 17.27 7.18
N PRO A 7 -10.64 18.11 8.25
CA PRO A 7 -11.88 18.76 8.70
C PRO A 7 -12.58 19.53 7.57
N GLU A 8 -11.82 19.99 6.57
CA GLU A 8 -12.38 20.63 5.38
C GLU A 8 -13.23 19.67 4.55
N LEU A 9 -12.87 18.37 4.48
CA LEU A 9 -13.65 17.35 3.75
C LEU A 9 -15.03 17.12 4.37
N LEU A 10 -15.21 17.31 5.67
CA LEU A 10 -16.49 17.16 6.35
C LEU A 10 -17.45 18.32 6.07
N MET A 11 -16.94 19.44 5.56
CA MET A 11 -17.69 20.67 5.31
C MET A 11 -18.05 20.89 3.83
N ILE A 12 -17.64 20.00 2.94
CA ILE A 12 -17.78 20.17 1.48
C ILE A 12 -18.79 19.17 0.93
N ASP A 13 -19.84 19.67 0.27
CA ASP A 13 -20.88 18.85 -0.38
C ASP A 13 -20.33 17.98 -1.53
N ASP A 14 -19.18 18.35 -2.11
CA ASP A 14 -18.51 17.64 -3.20
C ASP A 14 -17.03 17.32 -2.87
N ASN A 15 -16.86 16.36 -2.00
CA ASN A 15 -15.54 15.91 -1.54
C ASN A 15 -14.64 15.39 -2.69
N ARG A 16 -15.23 14.84 -3.75
CA ARG A 16 -14.47 14.31 -4.89
C ARG A 16 -13.79 15.42 -5.68
N ASN A 17 -14.49 16.51 -5.97
CA ASN A 17 -13.93 17.66 -6.66
C ASN A 17 -12.85 18.36 -5.84
N TYR A 18 -13.02 18.43 -4.52
CA TYR A 18 -11.99 18.97 -3.63
C TYR A 18 -10.70 18.16 -3.70
N VAL A 19 -10.78 16.82 -3.55
CA VAL A 19 -9.59 15.94 -3.57
C VAL A 19 -8.93 15.96 -4.94
N SER A 20 -9.70 15.94 -6.04
CA SER A 20 -9.16 16.06 -7.39
C SER A 20 -8.41 17.37 -7.58
N THR A 21 -8.99 18.49 -7.13
CA THR A 21 -8.33 19.81 -7.17
C THR A 21 -7.06 19.83 -6.31
N LEU A 22 -7.07 19.20 -5.14
CA LEU A 22 -5.90 19.08 -4.27
C LEU A 22 -4.78 18.31 -4.95
N VAL A 23 -5.07 17.14 -5.52
CA VAL A 23 -4.11 16.32 -6.28
C VAL A 23 -3.50 17.14 -7.41
N ASP A 24 -4.32 17.81 -8.23
CA ASP A 24 -3.86 18.67 -9.32
C ASP A 24 -2.97 19.82 -8.84
N ASN A 25 -3.32 20.45 -7.72
CA ASN A 25 -2.51 21.52 -7.14
C ASN A 25 -1.14 21.02 -6.66
N ILE A 26 -1.08 19.85 -6.02
CA ILE A 26 0.18 19.21 -5.61
C ILE A 26 1.05 18.95 -6.86
N LEU A 27 0.48 18.36 -7.91
CA LEU A 27 1.22 18.06 -9.14
C LEU A 27 1.77 19.34 -9.78
N LYS A 28 0.93 20.36 -9.99
CA LYS A 28 1.27 21.57 -10.74
C LYS A 28 2.08 22.57 -9.94
N ARG A 29 1.76 22.79 -8.66
CA ARG A 29 2.39 23.82 -7.84
C ARG A 29 3.57 23.32 -7.02
N ASP A 30 3.47 22.11 -6.45
CA ASP A 30 4.58 21.61 -5.63
C ASP A 30 5.60 20.84 -6.45
N ILE A 31 5.17 19.89 -7.30
CA ILE A 31 6.11 19.03 -8.00
C ILE A 31 6.68 19.71 -9.24
N GLU A 32 5.83 20.22 -10.16
CA GLU A 32 6.32 20.81 -11.40
C GLU A 32 7.11 22.10 -11.19
N GLN A 33 6.85 22.85 -10.11
CA GLN A 33 7.66 24.04 -9.78
C GLN A 33 8.99 23.67 -9.12
N ARG A 34 9.03 22.56 -8.38
CA ARG A 34 10.25 22.10 -7.68
C ARG A 34 11.18 21.33 -8.59
N TYR A 35 10.61 20.55 -9.53
CA TYR A 35 11.37 19.68 -10.41
C TYR A 35 11.14 20.03 -11.88
N LYS A 36 12.21 19.89 -12.70
CA LYS A 36 12.10 20.06 -14.15
C LYS A 36 11.42 18.84 -14.77
N ILE A 37 10.10 18.92 -14.97
CA ILE A 37 9.31 17.85 -15.59
C ILE A 37 9.33 18.03 -17.11
N ALA A 38 9.96 17.08 -17.82
CA ALA A 38 10.08 17.14 -19.30
C ALA A 38 8.79 16.70 -20.01
N TYR A 39 8.02 15.77 -19.40
CA TYR A 39 6.82 15.16 -19.99
C TYR A 39 5.63 15.42 -19.07
N LYS A 40 5.16 16.67 -18.98
CA LYS A 40 4.15 17.07 -17.98
C LYS A 40 2.88 16.26 -18.05
N ALA A 41 2.22 16.17 -19.20
CA ALA A 41 0.98 15.41 -19.35
C ALA A 41 1.16 13.90 -19.04
N ALA A 42 2.28 13.31 -19.46
CA ALA A 42 2.56 11.91 -19.15
C ALA A 42 2.91 11.70 -17.67
N PHE A 43 3.51 12.69 -17.01
CA PHE A 43 3.74 12.69 -15.56
C PHE A 43 2.44 12.77 -14.78
N GLU A 44 1.53 13.68 -15.15
CA GLU A 44 0.19 13.76 -14.54
C GLU A 44 -0.57 12.45 -14.72
N ASN A 45 -0.55 11.84 -15.92
CA ASN A 45 -1.17 10.55 -16.18
C ASN A 45 -0.54 9.42 -15.35
N LEU A 46 0.79 9.40 -15.18
CA LEU A 46 1.47 8.45 -14.30
C LEU A 46 1.02 8.62 -12.84
N ALA A 47 0.92 9.85 -12.35
CA ALA A 47 0.50 10.14 -10.99
C ALA A 47 -0.92 9.61 -10.73
N HIS A 48 -1.88 9.96 -11.58
CA HIS A 48 -3.25 9.46 -11.48
C HIS A 48 -3.32 7.94 -11.63
N HIS A 49 -2.53 7.36 -12.53
CA HIS A 49 -2.46 5.90 -12.67
C HIS A 49 -2.03 5.24 -11.35
N LEU A 50 -0.90 5.67 -10.78
CA LEU A 50 -0.37 5.06 -9.56
C LEU A 50 -1.29 5.26 -8.35
N LEU A 51 -1.97 6.39 -8.24
CA LEU A 51 -2.99 6.59 -7.21
C LEU A 51 -4.17 5.63 -7.38
N ASN A 52 -4.66 5.46 -8.62
CA ASN A 52 -5.84 4.64 -8.91
C ASN A 52 -5.58 3.12 -8.81
N VAL A 53 -4.35 2.67 -9.13
CA VAL A 53 -4.00 1.25 -9.06
C VAL A 53 -3.35 0.86 -7.73
N SER A 54 -3.25 1.80 -6.79
CA SER A 54 -2.69 1.53 -5.46
C SER A 54 -3.51 0.47 -4.71
N PRO A 55 -2.87 -0.52 -4.08
CA PRO A 55 -1.43 -0.78 -4.01
C PRO A 55 -0.86 -1.39 -5.30
N ALA A 56 0.34 -0.99 -5.72
CA ALA A 56 0.95 -1.49 -6.94
C ALA A 56 2.47 -1.72 -6.80
N ILE A 57 2.95 -2.85 -7.34
CA ILE A 57 4.39 -3.08 -7.46
C ILE A 57 4.92 -2.23 -8.62
N VAL A 58 5.89 -1.36 -8.32
CA VAL A 58 6.50 -0.48 -9.32
C VAL A 58 7.58 -1.23 -10.10
N VAL A 59 7.37 -1.35 -11.41
CA VAL A 59 8.35 -1.80 -12.38
C VAL A 59 8.63 -0.63 -13.32
N THR A 60 9.78 0.01 -13.16
CA THR A 60 10.08 1.30 -13.85
C THR A 60 10.18 1.15 -15.35
N THR A 61 10.57 0.00 -15.87
CA THR A 61 10.56 -0.32 -17.32
C THR A 61 9.14 -0.32 -17.87
N ASP A 62 8.22 -1.01 -17.18
CA ASP A 62 6.82 -1.11 -17.62
C ASP A 62 6.14 0.26 -17.59
N LEU A 63 6.43 1.08 -16.57
CA LEU A 63 5.93 2.44 -16.49
C LEU A 63 6.53 3.33 -17.60
N ALA A 64 7.81 3.15 -17.94
CA ALA A 64 8.42 3.89 -19.02
C ALA A 64 7.77 3.56 -20.37
N ASP A 65 7.48 2.30 -20.62
CA ASP A 65 6.82 1.85 -21.84
C ASP A 65 5.36 2.34 -21.89
N LEU A 66 4.61 2.20 -20.78
CA LEU A 66 3.19 2.58 -20.69
C LEU A 66 2.97 4.08 -20.92
N PHE A 67 3.86 4.93 -20.38
CA PHE A 67 3.75 6.38 -20.47
C PHE A 67 4.69 6.99 -21.53
N HIS A 68 5.34 6.16 -22.34
CA HIS A 68 6.24 6.57 -23.43
C HIS A 68 7.39 7.49 -22.97
N PHE A 69 7.96 7.20 -21.80
CA PHE A 69 9.16 7.90 -21.34
C PHE A 69 10.39 7.37 -22.09
N LYS A 70 11.39 8.26 -22.30
CA LYS A 70 12.64 7.88 -22.98
C LYS A 70 13.48 6.84 -22.22
N SER A 71 13.26 6.70 -20.91
CA SER A 71 14.01 5.76 -20.07
C SER A 71 13.25 5.42 -18.79
N ASP A 72 13.57 4.23 -18.24
CA ASP A 72 13.14 3.80 -16.92
C ASP A 72 13.62 4.72 -15.80
N HIS A 73 14.77 5.38 -15.98
CA HIS A 73 15.28 6.41 -15.06
C HIS A 73 14.31 7.61 -14.95
N THR A 74 13.65 8.00 -16.04
CA THR A 74 12.63 9.06 -16.00
C THR A 74 11.42 8.61 -15.16
N ALA A 75 10.91 7.40 -15.39
CA ALA A 75 9.83 6.83 -14.59
C ALA A 75 10.20 6.75 -13.11
N LYS A 76 11.42 6.26 -12.82
CA LYS A 76 11.96 6.20 -11.44
C LYS A 76 11.99 7.56 -10.76
N ASN A 77 12.45 8.59 -11.44
CA ASN A 77 12.49 9.94 -10.88
C ASN A 77 11.08 10.48 -10.63
N TYR A 78 10.14 10.24 -11.53
CA TYR A 78 8.77 10.70 -11.37
C TYR A 78 8.07 10.02 -10.19
N VAL A 79 8.23 8.70 -10.01
CA VAL A 79 7.76 8.01 -8.81
C VAL A 79 8.40 8.58 -7.55
N LYS A 80 9.70 8.88 -7.58
CA LYS A 80 10.41 9.50 -6.47
C LYS A 80 9.81 10.88 -6.13
N TYR A 81 9.50 11.73 -7.12
CA TYR A 81 8.90 13.04 -6.88
C TYR A 81 7.51 12.95 -6.24
N LEU A 82 6.68 11.98 -6.65
CA LEU A 82 5.39 11.72 -6.03
C LEU A 82 5.54 11.30 -4.56
N LYS A 83 6.56 10.51 -4.24
CA LYS A 83 6.88 10.12 -2.85
C LYS A 83 7.40 11.30 -2.02
N GLU A 84 8.25 12.15 -2.58
CA GLU A 84 8.76 13.35 -1.91
C GLU A 84 7.68 14.42 -1.68
N ALA A 85 6.62 14.40 -2.49
CA ALA A 85 5.43 15.22 -2.30
C ALA A 85 4.36 14.57 -1.40
N TYR A 86 4.66 13.43 -0.78
CA TYR A 86 3.74 12.69 0.08
C TYR A 86 2.41 12.29 -0.58
N MET A 87 2.42 12.09 -1.89
CA MET A 87 1.28 11.51 -2.61
C MET A 87 1.32 9.97 -2.56
N LEU A 88 2.53 9.41 -2.54
CA LEU A 88 2.77 7.97 -2.44
C LEU A 88 3.74 7.67 -1.28
N VAL A 89 3.57 6.51 -0.67
CA VAL A 89 4.55 5.86 0.19
C VAL A 89 4.93 4.52 -0.40
N GLY A 90 6.09 3.97 -0.02
CA GLY A 90 6.55 2.71 -0.59
C GLY A 90 7.03 1.73 0.46
N ILE A 91 6.73 0.46 0.24
CA ILE A 91 7.21 -0.68 1.03
C ILE A 91 8.08 -1.55 0.14
N GLN A 92 9.28 -1.86 0.59
CA GLN A 92 10.24 -2.67 -0.15
C GLN A 92 9.92 -4.16 -0.05
N LYS A 93 10.36 -4.93 -1.04
CA LYS A 93 10.25 -6.38 -1.01
C LYS A 93 11.13 -6.97 0.09
N TYR A 94 10.57 -7.89 0.89
CA TYR A 94 11.34 -8.64 1.87
C TYR A 94 12.39 -9.53 1.19
N SER A 95 13.62 -9.44 1.65
CA SER A 95 14.70 -10.37 1.27
C SER A 95 15.72 -10.44 2.39
N GLN A 96 16.20 -11.63 2.69
CA GLN A 96 17.33 -11.82 3.60
C GLN A 96 18.64 -11.23 3.04
N LYS A 97 18.73 -11.08 1.71
CA LYS A 97 19.87 -10.46 1.05
C LYS A 97 19.61 -8.96 0.88
N SER A 98 20.35 -8.12 1.58
CA SER A 98 20.16 -6.66 1.59
C SER A 98 20.17 -6.02 0.18
N LYS A 99 20.98 -6.55 -0.75
CA LYS A 99 21.02 -6.07 -2.13
C LYS A 99 19.72 -6.32 -2.93
N GLN A 100 18.89 -7.27 -2.52
CA GLN A 100 17.63 -7.58 -3.20
C GLN A 100 16.43 -6.79 -2.66
N ARG A 101 16.56 -6.18 -1.46
CA ARG A 101 15.50 -5.36 -0.84
C ARG A 101 15.20 -4.10 -1.64
N SER A 102 16.18 -3.53 -2.34
CA SER A 102 16.06 -2.25 -3.03
C SER A 102 15.56 -2.32 -4.49
N VAL A 103 15.28 -3.52 -5.02
CA VAL A 103 15.01 -3.70 -6.46
C VAL A 103 13.54 -3.53 -6.81
N GLN A 104 12.64 -3.89 -5.90
CA GLN A 104 11.18 -3.78 -6.12
C GLN A 104 10.52 -3.11 -4.92
N GLU A 105 9.62 -2.20 -5.22
CA GLU A 105 8.84 -1.46 -4.24
C GLU A 105 7.35 -1.58 -4.58
N LYS A 106 6.51 -1.82 -3.57
CA LYS A 106 5.06 -1.72 -3.67
C LYS A 106 4.68 -0.35 -3.15
N VAL A 107 4.01 0.45 -3.95
CA VAL A 107 3.60 1.81 -3.60
C VAL A 107 2.14 1.87 -3.22
N TYR A 108 1.83 2.76 -2.30
CA TYR A 108 0.52 3.02 -1.74
C TYR A 108 0.23 4.50 -1.81
N ALA A 109 -1.01 4.87 -2.12
CA ALA A 109 -1.47 6.24 -1.90
C ALA A 109 -1.37 6.58 -0.40
N VAL A 110 -0.96 7.81 -0.08
CA VAL A 110 -0.87 8.24 1.34
C VAL A 110 -2.25 8.33 1.98
N ASP A 111 -3.26 8.65 1.18
CA ASP A 111 -4.66 8.70 1.60
C ASP A 111 -5.55 8.00 0.56
N VAL A 112 -6.47 7.16 1.04
CA VAL A 112 -7.43 6.45 0.18
C VAL A 112 -8.39 7.40 -0.54
N ALA A 113 -8.57 8.64 -0.06
CA ALA A 113 -9.33 9.66 -0.75
C ALA A 113 -8.69 10.07 -2.09
N MET A 114 -7.37 9.90 -2.25
CA MET A 114 -6.65 10.17 -3.50
C MET A 114 -6.81 9.06 -4.53
N MET A 115 -7.39 7.91 -4.16
CA MET A 115 -7.70 6.81 -5.08
C MET A 115 -9.00 7.11 -5.82
N ASP A 116 -9.19 6.54 -7.02
CA ASP A 116 -10.43 6.64 -7.82
C ASP A 116 -10.82 8.08 -8.22
N GLN A 117 -9.83 8.90 -8.57
CA GLN A 117 -10.07 10.27 -9.04
C GLN A 117 -10.58 10.36 -10.49
N ARG A 118 -10.77 9.24 -11.18
CA ARG A 118 -11.35 9.23 -12.54
C ARG A 118 -12.87 9.32 -12.46
N GLU A 119 -13.47 10.11 -13.36
CA GLU A 119 -14.94 10.29 -13.47
C GLU A 119 -15.72 8.97 -13.61
N ASN A 120 -15.10 7.91 -14.14
CA ASN A 120 -15.70 6.60 -14.37
C ASN A 120 -15.16 5.50 -13.41
N ALA A 121 -14.48 5.85 -12.34
CA ALA A 121 -14.10 4.87 -11.32
C ALA A 121 -15.37 4.41 -10.59
N PHE A 122 -15.68 3.12 -10.64
CA PHE A 122 -16.75 2.56 -9.83
C PHE A 122 -16.35 2.63 -8.36
N ALA A 123 -16.96 3.55 -7.64
CA ALA A 123 -16.79 3.62 -6.19
C ALA A 123 -17.28 2.29 -5.61
N GLY A 124 -16.36 1.51 -5.03
CA GLY A 124 -16.67 0.22 -4.41
C GLY A 124 -15.93 -0.99 -4.96
N ASP A 125 -15.45 -0.96 -6.21
CA ASP A 125 -14.80 -2.13 -6.81
C ASP A 125 -13.41 -2.45 -6.21
N ASN A 126 -12.81 -1.52 -5.44
CA ASN A 126 -11.47 -1.62 -4.89
C ASN A 126 -11.40 -1.61 -3.35
N LEU A 127 -12.44 -2.10 -2.67
CA LEU A 127 -12.49 -2.09 -1.19
C LEU A 127 -11.30 -2.82 -0.55
N GLY A 128 -10.88 -3.96 -1.13
CA GLY A 128 -9.69 -4.68 -0.69
C GLY A 128 -8.41 -3.84 -0.80
N HIS A 129 -8.20 -3.15 -1.92
CA HIS A 129 -7.06 -2.28 -2.13
C HIS A 129 -7.07 -1.06 -1.19
N ARG A 130 -8.24 -0.49 -0.93
CA ARG A 130 -8.40 0.60 0.04
C ARG A 130 -8.06 0.13 1.45
N LEU A 131 -8.57 -1.03 1.86
CA LEU A 131 -8.29 -1.60 3.17
C LEU A 131 -6.79 -1.90 3.33
N GLU A 132 -6.15 -2.50 2.33
CA GLU A 132 -4.71 -2.74 2.32
C GLU A 132 -3.91 -1.41 2.39
N THR A 133 -4.35 -0.37 1.68
CA THR A 133 -3.71 0.95 1.72
C THR A 133 -3.83 1.60 3.11
N ILE A 134 -4.97 1.49 3.77
CA ILE A 134 -5.17 1.95 5.16
C ILE A 134 -4.19 1.21 6.09
N VAL A 135 -4.13 -0.11 6.01
CA VAL A 135 -3.21 -0.91 6.83
C VAL A 135 -1.75 -0.54 6.55
N ALA A 136 -1.36 -0.37 5.28
CA ALA A 136 0.00 0.03 4.89
C ALA A 136 0.41 1.37 5.54
N THR A 137 -0.45 2.39 5.44
CA THR A 137 -0.15 3.72 5.99
C THR A 137 -0.07 3.72 7.51
N HIS A 138 -0.91 2.93 8.20
CA HIS A 138 -0.81 2.72 9.64
C HIS A 138 0.48 2.00 10.04
N LEU A 139 0.81 0.89 9.37
CA LEU A 139 2.03 0.13 9.64
C LEU A 139 3.29 0.96 9.42
N ILE A 140 3.37 1.75 8.34
CA ILE A 140 4.52 2.61 8.07
C ILE A 140 4.72 3.61 9.21
N ARG A 141 3.64 4.28 9.65
CA ARG A 141 3.71 5.25 10.76
C ARG A 141 4.16 4.59 12.05
N LYS A 142 3.55 3.47 12.42
CA LYS A 142 3.89 2.72 13.62
C LYS A 142 5.32 2.19 13.58
N CYS A 143 5.68 1.48 12.53
CA CYS A 143 7.03 0.91 12.39
C CYS A 143 8.10 2.01 12.47
N THR A 144 7.86 3.17 11.84
CA THR A 144 8.77 4.31 11.92
C THR A 144 8.91 4.83 13.37
N SER A 145 7.81 4.93 14.11
CA SER A 145 7.84 5.43 15.50
C SER A 145 8.50 4.45 16.48
N GLU A 146 8.41 3.15 16.21
CA GLU A 146 8.94 2.08 17.07
C GLU A 146 10.33 1.57 16.64
N GLY A 147 10.91 2.11 15.57
CA GLY A 147 12.18 1.65 15.02
C GLY A 147 12.10 0.25 14.43
N LEU A 148 10.97 -0.09 13.86
CA LEU A 148 10.70 -1.33 13.12
C LEU A 148 10.71 -1.07 11.62
N ASP A 149 10.91 -2.14 10.84
CA ASP A 149 10.82 -2.10 9.39
C ASP A 149 9.59 -2.88 8.91
N VAL A 150 8.95 -2.40 7.85
CA VAL A 150 7.87 -3.12 7.16
C VAL A 150 8.25 -3.41 5.72
N TYR A 151 7.96 -4.65 5.28
CA TYR A 151 8.21 -5.14 3.92
C TYR A 151 6.98 -5.88 3.42
N TYR A 152 6.86 -6.09 2.10
CA TYR A 152 5.97 -7.10 1.53
C TYR A 152 6.77 -8.34 1.11
N LEU A 153 6.15 -9.50 1.15
CA LEU A 153 6.78 -10.74 0.71
C LEU A 153 6.06 -11.27 -0.52
N ASN A 154 6.81 -11.48 -1.60
CA ASN A 154 6.26 -11.98 -2.86
C ASN A 154 7.27 -12.91 -3.52
N ASP A 155 6.82 -14.10 -3.96
CA ASP A 155 7.57 -15.00 -4.80
C ASP A 155 6.64 -15.80 -5.74
N ARG A 156 7.21 -16.83 -6.38
CA ARG A 156 6.46 -17.67 -7.33
C ARG A 156 5.30 -18.46 -6.70
N SER A 157 5.33 -18.65 -5.38
CA SER A 157 4.32 -19.44 -4.63
C SER A 157 3.21 -18.60 -4.02
N GLY A 158 3.35 -17.27 -4.02
CA GLY A 158 2.33 -16.36 -3.50
C GLY A 158 2.89 -15.06 -2.96
N GLU A 159 2.02 -14.33 -2.28
CA GLU A 159 2.30 -13.03 -1.67
C GLU A 159 1.80 -13.00 -0.23
N CYS A 160 2.54 -12.32 0.66
CA CYS A 160 2.05 -11.84 1.94
C CYS A 160 2.20 -10.33 1.95
N ASP A 161 1.11 -9.62 2.26
CA ASP A 161 1.02 -8.18 2.09
C ASP A 161 2.05 -7.46 2.95
N PHE A 162 2.20 -7.87 4.22
CA PHE A 162 3.16 -7.23 5.11
C PHE A 162 3.91 -8.23 5.98
N VAL A 163 5.21 -7.99 6.15
CA VAL A 163 6.05 -8.61 7.17
C VAL A 163 6.75 -7.52 7.96
N VAL A 164 6.53 -7.49 9.27
CA VAL A 164 7.11 -6.52 10.19
C VAL A 164 8.37 -7.12 10.79
N CYS A 165 9.45 -6.36 10.75
CA CYS A 165 10.78 -6.79 11.20
C CYS A 165 11.30 -5.94 12.35
N LYS A 166 11.93 -6.60 13.32
CA LYS A 166 12.80 -5.97 14.31
C LYS A 166 14.25 -6.39 14.01
N GLY A 167 14.99 -5.48 13.38
CA GLY A 167 16.29 -5.82 12.82
C GLY A 167 16.19 -6.90 11.73
N ASN A 168 16.81 -8.06 11.94
CA ASN A 168 16.79 -9.17 10.97
C ASN A 168 15.68 -10.21 11.22
N GLN A 169 14.90 -10.05 12.28
CA GLN A 169 13.85 -11.00 12.66
C GLN A 169 12.49 -10.50 12.21
N VAL A 170 11.73 -11.33 11.49
CA VAL A 170 10.31 -11.08 11.25
C VAL A 170 9.53 -11.40 12.52
N ILE A 171 8.82 -10.42 13.06
CA ILE A 171 8.07 -10.51 14.31
C ILE A 171 6.58 -10.64 14.09
N GLN A 172 6.08 -10.27 12.91
CA GLN A 172 4.68 -10.41 12.53
C GLN A 172 4.55 -10.52 11.01
N ALA A 173 3.62 -11.35 10.54
CA ALA A 173 3.17 -11.41 9.16
C ALA A 173 1.68 -11.08 9.10
N ILE A 174 1.30 -10.20 8.18
CA ILE A 174 -0.06 -9.67 8.06
C ILE A 174 -0.53 -9.81 6.62
N GLN A 175 -1.74 -10.33 6.47
CA GLN A 175 -2.48 -10.37 5.22
C GLN A 175 -3.74 -9.52 5.36
N VAL A 176 -4.20 -8.90 4.30
CA VAL A 176 -5.39 -8.03 4.31
C VAL A 176 -6.37 -8.47 3.26
N SER A 177 -7.62 -8.69 3.66
CA SER A 177 -8.72 -9.01 2.75
C SER A 177 -9.98 -8.28 3.19
N TYR A 178 -10.68 -7.63 2.27
CA TYR A 178 -11.95 -6.98 2.60
C TYR A 178 -13.00 -8.01 3.04
N ASP A 179 -13.10 -9.14 2.32
CA ASP A 179 -14.06 -10.22 2.55
C ASP A 179 -13.37 -11.57 2.30
N ILE A 180 -13.54 -12.50 3.22
CA ILE A 180 -13.03 -13.87 3.17
C ILE A 180 -14.13 -14.93 3.06
N SER A 181 -15.36 -14.54 2.79
CA SER A 181 -16.49 -15.48 2.64
C SER A 181 -16.32 -16.43 1.45
N ALA A 182 -15.68 -15.98 0.38
CA ALA A 182 -15.38 -16.80 -0.79
C ALA A 182 -14.18 -17.72 -0.51
N GLU A 183 -14.40 -19.05 -0.64
CA GLU A 183 -13.38 -20.08 -0.37
C GLU A 183 -12.05 -19.84 -1.12
N LYS A 184 -12.13 -19.38 -2.37
CA LYS A 184 -10.93 -19.07 -3.18
C LYS A 184 -10.12 -17.92 -2.58
N THR A 185 -10.77 -16.84 -2.15
CA THR A 185 -10.14 -15.71 -1.47
C THR A 185 -9.52 -16.17 -0.17
N TYR A 186 -10.31 -16.82 0.69
CA TYR A 186 -9.86 -17.34 1.97
C TYR A 186 -8.60 -18.22 1.85
N LYS A 187 -8.58 -19.17 0.90
CA LYS A 187 -7.41 -20.02 0.63
C LYS A 187 -6.20 -19.20 0.20
N ARG A 188 -6.39 -18.18 -0.63
CA ARG A 188 -5.31 -17.32 -1.10
C ARG A 188 -4.65 -16.58 0.06
N GLU A 189 -5.45 -15.92 0.91
CA GLU A 189 -4.95 -15.13 2.03
C GLU A 189 -4.24 -16.00 3.06
N LYS A 190 -4.83 -17.12 3.40
CA LYS A 190 -4.23 -18.11 4.28
C LYS A 190 -2.89 -18.62 3.75
N ASN A 191 -2.82 -18.94 2.46
CA ASN A 191 -1.56 -19.38 1.84
C ASN A 191 -0.47 -18.31 1.88
N GLY A 192 -0.82 -17.03 1.79
CA GLY A 192 0.10 -15.91 1.97
C GLY A 192 0.75 -15.89 3.35
N LEU A 193 -0.04 -16.08 4.41
CA LEU A 193 0.47 -16.18 5.78
C LEU A 193 1.34 -17.43 5.99
N LEU A 194 0.91 -18.59 5.49
CA LEU A 194 1.70 -19.82 5.55
C LEU A 194 3.03 -19.68 4.77
N LEU A 195 3.03 -18.98 3.65
CA LEU A 195 4.26 -18.65 2.92
C LEU A 195 5.22 -17.84 3.80
N ALA A 196 4.70 -16.80 4.45
CA ALA A 196 5.49 -15.98 5.37
C ALA A 196 6.05 -16.80 6.53
N ALA A 197 5.22 -17.63 7.20
CA ALA A 197 5.63 -18.51 8.28
C ALA A 197 6.78 -19.44 7.85
N ARG A 198 6.62 -20.14 6.73
CA ARG A 198 7.65 -21.07 6.21
C ARG A 198 8.96 -20.37 5.89
N LYS A 199 8.92 -19.17 5.29
CA LYS A 199 10.12 -18.44 4.86
C LYS A 199 10.85 -17.70 5.97
N THR A 200 10.11 -17.20 6.95
CA THR A 200 10.65 -16.29 7.96
C THR A 200 10.70 -16.89 9.36
N LYS A 201 10.05 -18.05 9.56
CA LYS A 201 9.84 -18.68 10.87
C LYS A 201 9.00 -17.80 11.82
N CYS A 202 8.20 -16.92 11.27
CA CYS A 202 7.28 -16.08 12.04
C CYS A 202 6.05 -16.89 12.42
N GLU A 203 5.73 -16.91 13.73
CA GLU A 203 4.53 -17.59 14.28
C GLU A 203 3.38 -16.61 14.57
N ASN A 204 3.63 -15.30 14.55
CA ASN A 204 2.60 -14.28 14.74
C ASN A 204 1.97 -13.94 13.40
N LEU A 205 0.91 -14.66 13.06
CA LEU A 205 0.21 -14.58 11.77
C LEU A 205 -1.16 -13.90 11.97
N LEU A 206 -1.41 -12.84 11.23
CA LEU A 206 -2.60 -12.01 11.34
C LEU A 206 -3.27 -11.84 9.97
N LEU A 207 -4.55 -12.19 9.89
CA LEU A 207 -5.42 -11.86 8.76
C LEU A 207 -6.34 -10.72 9.17
N LEU A 208 -6.15 -9.56 8.54
CA LEU A 208 -7.00 -8.39 8.75
C LEU A 208 -8.14 -8.37 7.74
N THR A 209 -9.35 -8.13 8.23
CA THR A 209 -10.57 -8.12 7.43
C THR A 209 -11.38 -6.85 7.68
N ASP A 210 -12.46 -6.65 6.93
CA ASP A 210 -13.41 -5.57 7.22
C ASP A 210 -14.14 -5.82 8.55
N HIS A 211 -14.73 -7.01 8.73
CA HIS A 211 -15.58 -7.29 9.90
C HIS A 211 -15.46 -8.71 10.47
N GLU A 212 -14.80 -9.65 9.78
CA GLU A 212 -14.68 -11.02 10.28
C GLU A 212 -13.60 -11.12 11.36
N SER A 213 -13.86 -11.99 12.35
CA SER A 213 -12.94 -12.29 13.45
C SER A 213 -12.94 -13.78 13.77
N GLY A 214 -11.80 -14.27 14.29
CA GLY A 214 -11.67 -15.68 14.67
C GLY A 214 -10.21 -16.13 14.74
N GLU A 215 -10.05 -17.45 14.80
CA GLU A 215 -8.75 -18.10 14.75
C GLU A 215 -8.80 -19.29 13.79
N ILE A 216 -7.70 -19.54 13.12
CA ILE A 216 -7.49 -20.68 12.24
C ILE A 216 -6.26 -21.43 12.70
N GLU A 217 -6.29 -22.75 12.63
CA GLU A 217 -5.10 -23.57 12.78
C GLU A 217 -4.93 -24.44 11.53
N GLU A 218 -3.79 -24.30 10.85
CA GLU A 218 -3.46 -25.09 9.66
C GLU A 218 -1.95 -25.28 9.55
N ASP A 219 -1.54 -26.46 9.12
CA ASP A 219 -0.12 -26.87 9.00
C ASP A 219 0.68 -26.64 10.29
N GLY A 220 0.03 -26.72 11.48
CA GLY A 220 0.64 -26.46 12.78
C GLY A 220 0.86 -24.98 13.10
N HIS A 221 0.33 -24.06 12.30
CA HIS A 221 0.38 -22.62 12.53
C HIS A 221 -1.00 -22.09 12.95
N LYS A 222 -1.01 -21.23 13.97
CA LYS A 222 -2.20 -20.48 14.39
C LYS A 222 -2.20 -19.12 13.73
N MET A 223 -3.35 -18.72 13.20
CA MET A 223 -3.56 -17.42 12.54
C MET A 223 -4.75 -16.73 13.21
N LYS A 224 -4.56 -15.50 13.66
CA LYS A 224 -5.64 -14.65 14.18
C LYS A 224 -6.33 -13.97 12.99
N ILE A 225 -7.66 -13.93 13.01
CA ILE A 225 -8.48 -13.10 12.11
C ILE A 225 -9.03 -11.96 12.95
N GLN A 226 -8.88 -10.72 12.48
CA GLN A 226 -9.29 -9.54 13.22
C GLN A 226 -9.75 -8.43 12.29
N PRO A 227 -10.85 -7.71 12.60
CA PRO A 227 -11.24 -6.51 11.88
C PRO A 227 -10.19 -5.41 11.94
N VAL A 228 -9.98 -4.71 10.81
CA VAL A 228 -8.99 -3.61 10.73
C VAL A 228 -9.28 -2.51 11.75
N TYR A 229 -10.56 -2.19 12.01
CA TYR A 229 -10.90 -1.14 12.97
C TYR A 229 -10.50 -1.52 14.41
N GLU A 230 -10.67 -2.78 14.84
CA GLU A 230 -10.20 -3.25 16.15
C GLU A 230 -8.68 -3.22 16.23
N TRP A 231 -8.03 -3.75 15.19
CA TRP A 231 -6.57 -3.73 15.09
C TRP A 231 -6.02 -2.30 15.17
N SER A 232 -6.64 -1.32 14.50
CA SER A 232 -6.19 0.08 14.51
C SER A 232 -6.29 0.70 15.90
N LEU A 233 -7.30 0.33 16.70
CA LEU A 233 -7.47 0.82 18.07
C LEU A 233 -6.42 0.25 19.05
N GLU A 234 -5.96 -0.99 18.83
CA GLU A 234 -4.90 -1.60 19.64
C GLU A 234 -3.55 -0.87 19.49
N PHE A 235 -3.39 -0.08 18.42
CA PHE A 235 -2.17 0.67 18.15
C PHE A 235 -2.12 2.06 18.76
N GLY A 236 -3.17 2.48 19.48
CA GLY A 236 -3.18 3.74 20.25
C GLY A 236 -2.91 4.94 19.36
N VAL A 237 -3.81 5.22 18.44
CA VAL A 237 -3.81 6.47 17.68
C VAL A 237 -4.66 7.49 18.42
#